data_611ed0a0e1c6e228c477627a28deeefa
#
_entry.id   611ed0a0e1c6e228c477627a28deeefa
#
_cell.length_a   1.000
_cell.length_b   1.000
_cell.length_c   1.000
_cell.angle_alpha   90.00
_cell.angle_beta   90.00
_cell.angle_gamma   90.00
#
_symmetry.space_group_name_H-M   'P 1'
#
loop_
_entity.id
_entity.type
_entity.pdbx_description
1 polymer ?
#
loop_
_entity_poly.entity_id
_entity_poly.type
_entity_poly.pdbx_seq_one_letter_code
_entity_poly.pdbx_strand_id
1 'polypeptide(L)'
;LDGLTFQVDSGERVGLLGPNGCGKTTLLRILTGAVRPDEGEIVIAPNRRLGLISQIPVYPAGYTVENVLDTAFAPLRAMEEEMAALSQRMGAGESDSALLSRYDKLSAAFQSGGGYETDTGKNKVCSGLSIPPAMRERLFDKLSGGEKTRVNLARLILEDTDILLLDEPTNHLDLRATEWLEEYLEKFKG
;
A
#
# COMPACT_ATOMS: atom_id res chain seq x y z
N LEU A 1 -13.34 23.53 4.52
CA LEU A 1 -13.41 22.71 5.73
C LEU A 1 -13.21 23.64 6.91
N ASP A 2 -14.24 23.86 7.71
CA ASP A 2 -14.18 24.79 8.83
C ASP A 2 -14.59 24.06 10.10
N GLY A 3 -13.74 24.15 11.16
CA GLY A 3 -14.04 23.62 12.49
C GLY A 3 -14.24 22.09 12.57
N LEU A 4 -13.66 21.32 11.65
CA LEU A 4 -13.82 19.86 11.65
C LEU A 4 -12.89 19.23 12.71
N THR A 5 -13.49 18.50 13.65
CA THR A 5 -12.78 17.73 14.67
C THR A 5 -13.36 16.32 14.71
N PHE A 6 -12.51 15.31 14.57
CA PHE A 6 -12.88 13.90 14.69
C PHE A 6 -11.68 13.06 15.10
N GLN A 7 -11.95 11.87 15.59
CA GLN A 7 -10.97 10.85 15.90
C GLN A 7 -11.41 9.53 15.25
N VAL A 8 -10.43 8.73 14.87
CA VAL A 8 -10.66 7.37 14.34
C VAL A 8 -9.78 6.42 15.14
N ASP A 9 -10.38 5.42 15.73
CA ASP A 9 -9.68 4.43 16.54
C ASP A 9 -9.20 3.23 15.69
N SER A 10 -8.26 2.45 16.23
CA SER A 10 -7.73 1.26 15.54
C SER A 10 -8.85 0.24 15.28
N GLY A 11 -8.92 -0.26 14.04
CA GLY A 11 -9.95 -1.18 13.57
C GLY A 11 -11.28 -0.52 13.24
N GLU A 12 -11.39 0.80 13.35
CA GLU A 12 -12.60 1.53 13.00
C GLU A 12 -12.69 1.80 11.49
N ARG A 13 -13.92 1.75 10.96
CA ARG A 13 -14.23 2.10 9.57
C ARG A 13 -15.15 3.30 9.55
N VAL A 14 -14.68 4.37 8.91
CA VAL A 14 -15.38 5.65 8.85
C VAL A 14 -15.78 5.97 7.42
N GLY A 15 -17.06 6.21 7.18
CA GLY A 15 -17.59 6.68 5.90
C GLY A 15 -17.72 8.20 5.87
N LEU A 16 -17.05 8.85 4.92
CA LEU A 16 -17.21 10.28 4.64
C LEU A 16 -18.33 10.49 3.62
N LEU A 17 -19.49 10.97 4.10
CA LEU A 17 -20.65 11.23 3.28
C LEU A 17 -20.86 12.72 3.05
N GLY A 18 -21.26 13.09 1.86
CA GLY A 18 -21.57 14.47 1.50
C GLY A 18 -21.63 14.69 -0.01
N PRO A 19 -22.22 15.81 -0.46
CA PRO A 19 -22.34 16.14 -1.88
C PRO A 19 -20.96 16.33 -2.53
N ASN A 20 -20.92 16.32 -3.87
CA ASN A 20 -19.69 16.61 -4.60
C ASN A 20 -19.26 18.06 -4.32
N GLY A 21 -17.95 18.27 -4.13
CA GLY A 21 -17.36 19.58 -3.83
C GLY A 21 -17.41 19.98 -2.35
N CYS A 22 -17.97 19.17 -1.43
CA CYS A 22 -18.00 19.51 0.00
C CYS A 22 -16.63 19.37 0.72
N GLY A 23 -15.59 18.92 0.00
CA GLY A 23 -14.22 18.86 0.53
C GLY A 23 -13.74 17.49 0.97
N LYS A 24 -14.43 16.38 0.65
CA LYS A 24 -14.00 15.01 1.00
C LYS A 24 -12.55 14.73 0.54
N THR A 25 -12.28 14.89 -0.75
CA THR A 25 -10.93 14.70 -1.32
C THR A 25 -9.91 15.66 -0.70
N THR A 26 -10.31 16.90 -0.39
CA THR A 26 -9.43 17.88 0.28
C THR A 26 -9.04 17.40 1.67
N LEU A 27 -10.01 16.90 2.45
CA LEU A 27 -9.74 16.31 3.76
C LEU A 27 -8.75 15.14 3.68
N LEU A 28 -8.97 14.21 2.75
CA LEU A 28 -8.06 13.08 2.56
C LEU A 28 -6.64 13.51 2.17
N ARG A 29 -6.51 14.56 1.34
CA ARG A 29 -5.20 15.15 0.99
C ARG A 29 -4.53 15.88 2.17
N ILE A 30 -5.32 16.48 3.04
CA ILE A 30 -4.82 17.10 4.27
C ILE A 30 -4.30 16.01 5.23
N LEU A 31 -5.03 14.91 5.41
CA LEU A 31 -4.61 13.78 6.24
C LEU A 31 -3.30 13.14 5.76
N THR A 32 -3.04 13.12 4.46
CA THR A 32 -1.78 12.60 3.88
C THR A 32 -0.65 13.62 3.86
N GLY A 33 -0.88 14.86 4.30
CA GLY A 33 0.11 15.94 4.24
C GLY A 33 0.35 16.50 2.83
N ALA A 34 -0.43 16.07 1.81
CA ALA A 34 -0.34 16.60 0.45
C ALA A 34 -0.84 18.05 0.34
N VAL A 35 -1.69 18.45 1.27
CA VAL A 35 -2.18 19.83 1.44
C VAL A 35 -2.01 20.20 2.91
N ARG A 36 -1.47 21.38 3.19
CA ARG A 36 -1.39 21.90 4.56
C ARG A 36 -2.73 22.49 4.97
N PRO A 37 -3.23 22.21 6.18
CA PRO A 37 -4.38 22.91 6.72
C PRO A 37 -3.99 24.38 7.01
N ASP A 38 -4.95 25.29 6.88
CA ASP A 38 -4.74 26.70 7.25
C ASP A 38 -4.60 26.84 8.78
N GLU A 39 -5.41 26.07 9.52
CA GLU A 39 -5.40 25.99 10.97
C GLU A 39 -5.71 24.55 11.42
N GLY A 40 -5.39 24.23 12.67
CA GLY A 40 -5.65 22.92 13.28
C GLY A 40 -4.44 22.01 13.29
N GLU A 41 -4.64 20.83 13.86
CA GLU A 41 -3.61 19.81 14.07
C GLU A 41 -4.07 18.45 13.56
N ILE A 42 -3.15 17.69 12.99
CA ILE A 42 -3.36 16.30 12.58
C ILE A 42 -2.37 15.45 13.37
N VAL A 43 -2.91 14.53 14.15
CA VAL A 43 -2.12 13.58 14.92
C VAL A 43 -2.36 12.18 14.37
N ILE A 44 -1.31 11.53 13.84
CA ILE A 44 -1.32 10.14 13.42
C ILE A 44 -0.42 9.38 14.39
N ALA A 45 -0.87 8.22 14.85
CA ALA A 45 -0.09 7.39 15.75
C ALA A 45 1.28 7.05 15.12
N PRO A 46 2.37 7.07 15.90
CA PRO A 46 3.71 6.83 15.38
C PRO A 46 3.82 5.45 14.73
N ASN A 47 4.66 5.35 13.70
CA ASN A 47 4.91 4.12 12.93
C ASN A 47 3.70 3.55 12.16
N ARG A 48 2.63 4.32 11.97
CA ARG A 48 1.50 3.94 11.13
C ARG A 48 1.71 4.37 9.68
N ARG A 49 1.55 3.43 8.77
CA ARG A 49 1.63 3.66 7.32
C ARG A 49 0.27 4.02 6.78
N LEU A 50 0.19 5.15 6.11
CA LEU A 50 -1.04 5.70 5.55
C LEU A 50 -1.00 5.61 4.03
N GLY A 51 -2.03 5.00 3.43
CA GLY A 51 -2.20 4.89 1.98
C GLY A 51 -3.42 5.65 1.48
N LEU A 52 -3.26 6.42 0.40
CA LEU A 52 -4.36 7.14 -0.26
C LEU A 52 -4.49 6.71 -1.71
N ILE A 53 -5.67 6.22 -2.11
CA ILE A 53 -5.92 5.71 -3.46
C ILE A 53 -5.82 6.78 -4.55
N SER A 54 -6.21 8.02 -4.28
CA SER A 54 -6.25 9.09 -5.28
C SER A 54 -4.86 9.61 -5.68
N GLN A 55 -3.80 9.24 -4.96
CA GLN A 55 -2.42 9.60 -5.27
C GLN A 55 -1.73 8.45 -6.01
N ILE A 56 -1.73 8.52 -7.35
CA ILE A 56 -0.95 7.61 -8.16
C ILE A 56 0.48 8.17 -8.23
N PRO A 57 1.48 7.44 -7.70
CA PRO A 57 2.88 7.87 -7.80
C PRO A 57 3.34 7.99 -9.24
N VAL A 58 4.34 8.84 -9.47
CA VAL A 58 5.04 8.88 -10.76
C VAL A 58 6.07 7.74 -10.77
N TYR A 59 5.91 6.84 -11.71
CA TYR A 59 6.84 5.72 -11.89
C TYR A 59 7.86 6.02 -12.98
N PRO A 60 9.03 5.38 -12.96
CA PRO A 60 10.01 5.49 -14.03
C PRO A 60 9.41 5.07 -15.38
N ALA A 61 9.87 5.72 -16.46
CA ALA A 61 9.45 5.35 -17.81
C ALA A 61 9.78 3.87 -18.09
N GLY A 62 8.86 3.16 -18.74
CA GLY A 62 9.03 1.75 -19.06
C GLY A 62 8.58 0.77 -17.96
N TYR A 63 8.11 1.24 -16.82
CA TYR A 63 7.52 0.35 -15.81
C TYR A 63 6.28 -0.35 -16.37
N THR A 64 6.26 -1.67 -16.21
CA THR A 64 5.05 -2.47 -16.43
C THR A 64 4.15 -2.41 -15.19
N VAL A 65 2.91 -2.87 -15.33
CA VAL A 65 2.01 -3.05 -14.19
C VAL A 65 2.64 -3.96 -13.13
N GLU A 66 3.34 -5.02 -13.54
CA GLU A 66 4.07 -5.90 -12.63
C GLU A 66 5.09 -5.13 -11.81
N ASN A 67 5.91 -4.28 -12.45
CA ASN A 67 6.90 -3.47 -11.76
C ASN A 67 6.25 -2.51 -10.75
N VAL A 68 5.09 -1.95 -11.09
CA VAL A 68 4.33 -1.06 -10.18
C VAL A 68 3.83 -1.85 -8.97
N LEU A 69 3.24 -3.02 -9.15
CA LEU A 69 2.79 -3.87 -8.06
C LEU A 69 3.95 -4.29 -7.15
N ASP A 70 5.09 -4.59 -7.74
CA ASP A 70 6.30 -4.98 -7.03
C ASP A 70 6.88 -3.89 -6.13
N THR A 71 6.57 -2.61 -6.40
CA THR A 71 6.98 -1.51 -5.50
C THR A 71 6.37 -1.63 -4.10
N ALA A 72 5.22 -2.30 -3.97
CA ALA A 72 4.60 -2.56 -2.67
C ALA A 72 5.50 -3.37 -1.73
N PHE A 73 6.36 -4.19 -2.29
CA PHE A 73 7.26 -5.08 -1.54
C PHE A 73 8.67 -4.50 -1.35
N ALA A 74 8.88 -3.21 -1.65
CA ALA A 74 10.19 -2.58 -1.52
C ALA A 74 10.83 -2.74 -0.11
N PRO A 75 10.08 -2.62 1.01
CA PRO A 75 10.64 -2.87 2.33
C PRO A 75 11.11 -4.33 2.52
N LEU A 76 10.35 -5.30 2.01
CA LEU A 76 10.70 -6.73 2.09
C LEU A 76 11.94 -7.04 1.24
N ARG A 77 12.03 -6.48 0.03
CA ARG A 77 13.22 -6.63 -0.82
C ARG A 77 14.48 -6.04 -0.17
N ALA A 78 14.36 -4.87 0.46
CA ALA A 78 15.49 -4.29 1.19
C ALA A 78 15.95 -5.18 2.36
N MET A 79 15.01 -5.83 3.08
CA MET A 79 15.34 -6.82 4.11
C MET A 79 16.05 -8.05 3.52
N GLU A 80 15.58 -8.56 2.39
CA GLU A 80 16.15 -9.70 1.68
C GLU A 80 17.59 -9.41 1.22
N GLU A 81 17.82 -8.23 0.62
CA GLU A 81 19.14 -7.78 0.20
C GLU A 81 20.11 -7.65 1.40
N GLU A 82 19.65 -7.07 2.52
CA GLU A 82 20.46 -6.96 3.73
C GLU A 82 20.75 -8.35 4.32
N MET A 83 19.79 -9.26 4.37
CA MET A 83 19.99 -10.64 4.81
C MET A 83 21.01 -11.38 3.92
N ALA A 84 20.94 -11.21 2.61
CA ALA A 84 21.90 -11.79 1.67
C ALA A 84 23.31 -11.27 1.91
N ALA A 85 23.48 -9.95 2.11
CA ALA A 85 24.77 -9.32 2.43
C ALA A 85 25.35 -9.83 3.76
N LEU A 86 24.53 -9.94 4.81
CA LEU A 86 24.95 -10.48 6.09
C LEU A 86 25.35 -11.96 5.98
N SER A 87 24.60 -12.77 5.23
CA SER A 87 24.91 -14.18 4.98
C SER A 87 26.25 -14.34 4.26
N GLN A 88 26.54 -13.49 3.27
CA GLN A 88 27.82 -13.49 2.56
C GLN A 88 28.99 -13.18 3.51
N ARG A 89 28.85 -12.20 4.41
CA ARG A 89 29.87 -11.84 5.40
C ARG A 89 30.14 -12.98 6.38
N MET A 90 29.07 -13.61 6.87
CA MET A 90 29.17 -14.81 7.73
C MET A 90 29.89 -15.96 7.01
N GLY A 91 29.57 -16.19 5.73
CA GLY A 91 30.22 -17.20 4.89
C GLY A 91 31.72 -16.90 4.62
N ALA A 92 32.15 -15.64 4.68
CA ALA A 92 33.54 -15.23 4.59
C ALA A 92 34.31 -15.38 5.91
N GLY A 93 33.67 -15.89 6.98
CA GLY A 93 34.31 -16.17 8.27
C GLY A 93 34.17 -15.05 9.30
N GLU A 94 33.38 -14.02 9.06
CA GLU A 94 33.03 -13.04 10.09
C GLU A 94 32.06 -13.65 11.11
N SER A 95 32.57 -13.97 12.32
CA SER A 95 31.79 -14.57 13.41
C SER A 95 31.46 -13.54 14.48
N ASP A 96 30.73 -12.49 14.14
CA ASP A 96 30.28 -11.48 15.09
C ASP A 96 28.85 -11.80 15.56
N SER A 97 28.66 -11.84 16.89
CA SER A 97 27.35 -12.06 17.50
C SER A 97 26.33 -10.98 17.11
N ALA A 98 26.79 -9.75 16.80
CA ALA A 98 25.96 -8.68 16.32
C ALA A 98 25.40 -8.96 14.90
N LEU A 99 26.22 -9.57 14.01
CA LEU A 99 25.77 -10.00 12.69
C LEU A 99 24.68 -11.05 12.75
N LEU A 100 24.86 -12.08 13.58
CA LEU A 100 23.86 -13.12 13.79
C LEU A 100 22.55 -12.54 14.34
N SER A 101 22.65 -11.71 15.39
CA SER A 101 21.46 -11.05 15.97
C SER A 101 20.73 -10.14 14.96
N ARG A 102 21.47 -9.46 14.07
CA ARG A 102 20.86 -8.63 13.02
C ARG A 102 20.16 -9.47 11.96
N TYR A 103 20.79 -10.57 11.52
CA TYR A 103 20.19 -11.51 10.58
C TYR A 103 18.91 -12.14 11.12
N ASP A 104 18.92 -12.60 12.38
CA ASP A 104 17.75 -13.21 13.03
C ASP A 104 16.57 -12.23 13.12
N LYS A 105 16.84 -10.97 13.49
CA LYS A 105 15.81 -9.92 13.54
C LYS A 105 15.21 -9.62 12.15
N LEU A 106 16.06 -9.52 11.13
CA LEU A 106 15.60 -9.30 9.76
C LEU A 106 14.80 -10.49 9.24
N SER A 107 15.28 -11.70 9.47
CA SER A 107 14.59 -12.94 9.08
C SER A 107 13.21 -13.05 9.72
N ALA A 108 13.10 -12.77 11.02
CA ALA A 108 11.83 -12.74 11.72
C ALA A 108 10.88 -11.64 11.17
N ALA A 109 11.40 -10.44 10.90
CA ALA A 109 10.64 -9.35 10.34
C ALA A 109 10.18 -9.65 8.89
N PHE A 110 11.06 -10.24 8.07
CA PHE A 110 10.75 -10.66 6.70
C PHE A 110 9.65 -11.74 6.68
N GLN A 111 9.77 -12.74 7.53
CA GLN A 111 8.77 -13.79 7.66
C GLN A 111 7.42 -13.24 8.15
N SER A 112 7.42 -12.40 9.21
CA SER A 112 6.19 -11.81 9.74
C SER A 112 5.52 -10.84 8.76
N GLY A 113 6.30 -10.18 7.89
CA GLY A 113 5.81 -9.33 6.80
C GLY A 113 5.35 -10.11 5.56
N GLY A 114 5.31 -11.44 5.59
CA GLY A 114 4.87 -12.27 4.46
C GLY A 114 5.85 -12.33 3.30
N GLY A 115 7.16 -12.12 3.55
CA GLY A 115 8.18 -12.07 2.52
C GLY A 115 8.25 -13.31 1.62
N TYR A 116 7.90 -14.47 2.15
CA TYR A 116 7.84 -15.73 1.36
C TYR A 116 6.53 -15.93 0.58
N GLU A 117 5.51 -15.10 0.79
CA GLU A 117 4.17 -15.25 0.21
C GLU A 117 3.81 -14.10 -0.75
N THR A 118 4.77 -13.25 -1.10
CA THR A 118 4.53 -12.03 -1.91
C THR A 118 3.85 -12.34 -3.24
N ASP A 119 4.27 -13.39 -3.97
CA ASP A 119 3.66 -13.77 -5.24
C ASP A 119 2.25 -14.32 -5.07
N THR A 120 2.00 -15.08 -4.03
CA THR A 120 0.66 -15.60 -3.70
C THR A 120 -0.28 -14.44 -3.36
N GLY A 121 0.16 -13.53 -2.51
CA GLY A 121 -0.59 -12.32 -2.16
C GLY A 121 -0.89 -11.46 -3.37
N LYS A 122 0.10 -11.21 -4.22
CA LYS A 122 -0.02 -10.46 -5.47
C LYS A 122 -1.05 -11.09 -6.42
N ASN A 123 -0.97 -12.40 -6.64
CA ASN A 123 -1.90 -13.11 -7.50
C ASN A 123 -3.34 -13.04 -6.96
N LYS A 124 -3.53 -13.17 -5.65
CA LYS A 124 -4.84 -13.06 -5.00
C LYS A 124 -5.46 -11.68 -5.20
N VAL A 125 -4.70 -10.61 -4.95
CA VAL A 125 -5.17 -9.23 -5.11
C VAL A 125 -5.45 -8.91 -6.57
N CYS A 126 -4.56 -9.29 -7.49
CA CYS A 126 -4.76 -9.10 -8.93
C CYS A 126 -6.02 -9.81 -9.43
N SER A 127 -6.24 -11.07 -9.02
CA SER A 127 -7.45 -11.81 -9.37
C SER A 127 -8.72 -11.15 -8.83
N GLY A 128 -8.68 -10.70 -7.58
CA GLY A 128 -9.80 -10.01 -6.94
C GLY A 128 -10.17 -8.71 -7.65
N LEU A 129 -9.18 -7.90 -8.00
CA LEU A 129 -9.38 -6.62 -8.67
C LEU A 129 -9.45 -6.71 -10.19
N SER A 130 -9.68 -7.90 -10.76
CA SER A 130 -9.80 -8.11 -12.22
C SER A 130 -8.59 -7.57 -13.01
N ILE A 131 -7.36 -7.81 -12.51
CA ILE A 131 -6.09 -7.51 -13.18
C ILE A 131 -5.53 -8.82 -13.77
N PRO A 132 -5.81 -9.15 -15.03
CA PRO A 132 -5.37 -10.40 -15.63
C PRO A 132 -3.86 -10.41 -15.89
N PRO A 133 -3.22 -11.59 -16.01
CA PRO A 133 -1.78 -11.70 -16.30
C PRO A 133 -1.32 -10.89 -17.52
N ALA A 134 -2.08 -10.90 -18.60
CA ALA A 134 -1.76 -10.12 -19.80
C ALA A 134 -1.72 -8.59 -19.56
N MET A 135 -2.48 -8.08 -18.59
CA MET A 135 -2.43 -6.68 -18.20
C MET A 135 -1.16 -6.37 -17.41
N ARG A 136 -0.64 -7.33 -16.64
CA ARG A 136 0.55 -7.14 -15.80
C ARG A 136 1.81 -6.88 -16.62
N GLU A 137 1.87 -7.38 -17.86
CA GLU A 137 2.96 -7.16 -18.80
C GLU A 137 2.88 -5.81 -19.54
N ARG A 138 1.74 -5.13 -19.49
CA ARG A 138 1.55 -3.84 -20.17
C ARG A 138 2.30 -2.73 -19.47
N LEU A 139 2.78 -1.75 -20.25
CA LEU A 139 3.36 -0.52 -19.72
C LEU A 139 2.32 0.27 -18.93
N PHE A 140 2.64 0.64 -17.70
CA PHE A 140 1.74 1.39 -16.82
C PHE A 140 1.29 2.71 -17.43
N ASP A 141 2.19 3.43 -18.12
CA ASP A 141 1.88 4.70 -18.76
C ASP A 141 0.83 4.58 -19.87
N LYS A 142 0.70 3.39 -20.48
CA LYS A 142 -0.25 3.10 -21.57
C LYS A 142 -1.63 2.67 -21.08
N LEU A 143 -1.83 2.56 -19.78
CA LEU A 143 -3.12 2.23 -19.19
C LEU A 143 -4.07 3.43 -19.24
N SER A 144 -5.37 3.14 -19.32
CA SER A 144 -6.43 4.12 -19.08
C SER A 144 -6.40 4.62 -17.63
N GLY A 145 -7.04 5.76 -17.36
CA GLY A 145 -7.14 6.31 -16.00
C GLY A 145 -7.72 5.32 -15.01
N GLY A 146 -8.82 4.64 -15.38
CA GLY A 146 -9.45 3.61 -14.53
C GLY A 146 -8.57 2.40 -14.28
N GLU A 147 -7.85 1.91 -15.31
CA GLU A 147 -6.88 0.83 -15.14
C GLU A 147 -5.74 1.24 -14.20
N LYS A 148 -5.23 2.47 -14.31
CA LYS A 148 -4.21 3.01 -13.40
C LYS A 148 -4.70 3.08 -11.96
N THR A 149 -5.93 3.55 -11.74
CA THR A 149 -6.54 3.60 -10.40
C THR A 149 -6.67 2.21 -9.81
N ARG A 150 -7.11 1.22 -10.60
CA ARG A 150 -7.25 -0.18 -10.18
C ARG A 150 -5.90 -0.79 -9.80
N VAL A 151 -4.86 -0.57 -10.61
CA VAL A 151 -3.49 -1.05 -10.30
C VAL A 151 -2.94 -0.36 -9.05
N ASN A 152 -3.18 0.94 -8.88
CA ASN A 152 -2.76 1.64 -7.67
C ASN A 152 -3.48 1.15 -6.42
N LEU A 153 -4.77 0.82 -6.52
CA LEU A 153 -5.50 0.19 -5.42
C LEU A 153 -4.88 -1.17 -5.05
N ALA A 154 -4.59 -2.01 -6.06
CA ALA A 154 -3.91 -3.29 -5.84
C ALA A 154 -2.57 -3.10 -5.12
N ARG A 155 -1.76 -2.15 -5.56
CA ARG A 155 -0.48 -1.82 -4.92
C ARG A 155 -0.64 -1.40 -3.46
N LEU A 156 -1.60 -0.51 -3.16
CA LEU A 156 -1.86 -0.05 -1.78
C LEU A 156 -2.32 -1.19 -0.87
N ILE A 157 -3.14 -2.11 -1.38
CA ILE A 157 -3.56 -3.30 -0.64
C ILE A 157 -2.35 -4.21 -0.34
N LEU A 158 -1.42 -4.34 -1.30
CA LEU A 158 -0.20 -5.14 -1.16
C LEU A 158 0.83 -4.50 -0.23
N GLU A 159 0.82 -3.17 -0.07
CA GLU A 159 1.71 -2.47 0.87
C GLU A 159 1.37 -2.77 2.33
N ASP A 160 0.24 -3.40 2.61
CA ASP A 160 -0.22 -3.70 3.97
C ASP A 160 -0.19 -2.45 4.86
N THR A 161 -0.88 -1.40 4.41
CA THR A 161 -0.95 -0.12 5.11
C THR A 161 -1.80 -0.24 6.37
N ASP A 162 -1.44 0.51 7.42
CA ASP A 162 -2.20 0.52 8.68
C ASP A 162 -3.46 1.38 8.59
N ILE A 163 -3.42 2.43 7.76
CA ILE A 163 -4.56 3.35 7.53
C ILE A 163 -4.78 3.46 6.03
N LEU A 164 -5.95 3.05 5.56
CA LEU A 164 -6.30 3.08 4.14
C LEU A 164 -7.36 4.17 3.89
N LEU A 165 -6.98 5.18 3.11
CA LEU A 165 -7.86 6.26 2.70
C LEU A 165 -8.36 6.00 1.26
N LEU A 166 -9.68 5.86 1.12
CA LEU A 166 -10.32 5.55 -0.15
C LEU A 166 -11.20 6.72 -0.60
N ASP A 167 -10.89 7.31 -1.74
CA ASP A 167 -11.69 8.36 -2.37
C ASP A 167 -12.41 7.76 -3.58
N GLU A 168 -13.70 7.49 -3.43
CA GLU A 168 -14.57 6.90 -4.45
C GLU A 168 -13.96 5.63 -5.12
N PRO A 169 -13.53 4.62 -4.35
CA PRO A 169 -12.70 3.52 -4.86
C PRO A 169 -13.41 2.64 -5.89
N THR A 170 -14.73 2.66 -5.92
CA THR A 170 -15.57 1.82 -6.81
C THR A 170 -15.78 2.39 -8.21
N ASN A 171 -15.50 3.69 -8.44
CA ASN A 171 -15.78 4.37 -9.71
C ASN A 171 -15.16 3.74 -10.96
N HIS A 172 -14.11 2.93 -10.79
CA HIS A 172 -13.38 2.31 -11.89
C HIS A 172 -13.29 0.77 -11.76
N LEU A 173 -14.12 0.19 -10.88
CA LEU A 173 -14.21 -1.23 -10.66
C LEU A 173 -15.46 -1.79 -11.34
N ASP A 174 -15.36 -3.01 -11.85
CA ASP A 174 -16.51 -3.81 -12.22
C ASP A 174 -17.17 -4.39 -10.94
N LEU A 175 -18.37 -4.94 -11.08
CA LEU A 175 -19.14 -5.48 -9.95
C LEU A 175 -18.35 -6.50 -9.14
N ARG A 176 -17.66 -7.42 -9.82
CA ARG A 176 -16.86 -8.47 -9.16
C ARG A 176 -15.71 -7.90 -8.35
N ALA A 177 -15.00 -6.90 -8.89
CA ALA A 177 -13.90 -6.24 -8.18
C ALA A 177 -14.42 -5.39 -7.00
N THR A 178 -15.62 -4.81 -7.13
CA THR A 178 -16.28 -4.09 -6.03
C THR A 178 -16.62 -5.03 -4.89
N GLU A 179 -17.30 -6.15 -5.16
CA GLU A 179 -17.65 -7.18 -4.16
C GLU A 179 -16.39 -7.71 -3.46
N TRP A 180 -15.34 -7.99 -4.23
CA TRP A 180 -14.08 -8.45 -3.65
C TRP A 180 -13.44 -7.39 -2.74
N LEU A 181 -13.48 -6.10 -3.14
CA LEU A 181 -12.96 -5.00 -2.32
C LEU A 181 -13.75 -4.86 -1.02
N GLU A 182 -15.07 -4.97 -1.06
CA GLU A 182 -15.93 -4.94 0.11
C GLU A 182 -15.57 -6.05 1.09
N GLU A 183 -15.44 -7.30 0.61
CA GLU A 183 -14.99 -8.42 1.43
C GLU A 183 -13.58 -8.22 2.01
N TYR A 184 -12.68 -7.61 1.25
CA TYR A 184 -11.34 -7.27 1.74
C TYR A 184 -11.41 -6.25 2.86
N LEU A 185 -12.19 -5.17 2.67
CA LEU A 185 -12.34 -4.11 3.66
C LEU A 185 -13.02 -4.63 4.95
N GLU A 186 -13.94 -5.59 4.86
CA GLU A 186 -14.54 -6.24 6.05
C GLU A 186 -13.50 -6.97 6.91
N LYS A 187 -12.42 -7.47 6.30
CA LYS A 187 -11.35 -8.23 6.96
C LYS A 187 -10.12 -7.38 7.28
N PHE A 188 -10.10 -6.14 6.80
CA PHE A 188 -8.98 -5.22 7.02
C PHE A 188 -8.83 -4.90 8.51
N LYS A 189 -7.60 -5.01 9.03
CA LYS A 189 -7.29 -4.89 10.47
C LYS A 189 -6.57 -3.59 10.83
N GLY A 190 -6.49 -2.65 9.88
CA GLY A 190 -5.84 -1.37 10.07
C GLY A 190 -6.49 -0.47 11.09
#